data_dadd3eb7d6ebe4cee5d00be9990ad764
#
_entry.id   dadd3eb7d6ebe4cee5d00be9990ad764
#
_cell.length_a   1.000
_cell.length_b   1.000
_cell.length_c   1.000
_cell.angle_alpha   90.00
_cell.angle_beta   90.00
_cell.angle_gamma   90.00
#
_symmetry.space_group_name_H-M   'P 1'
#
loop_
_entity.id
_entity.type
_entity.pdbx_description
1 polymer ?
#
loop_
_entity_poly.entity_id
_entity_poly.type
_entity_poly.pdbx_seq_one_letter_code
_entity_poly.pdbx_strand_id
1 'polypeptide(L)'
;MNKQKIMANRRRDIIIIVGCTILALIGGYGWSRGFGNFTWFRNFDTPGTASVDDAVLNYEPLIQQYAKEYGIESYVPVIEALMQQESSGLGADVMQCSECYYNTEYDQTPGSIPDPEYSIQTGIHYFADCLELAGCKGPGDIRRLRLALQGYNFGHNYIEWAIKRDGGYTEANAQAFSDMMKEQLGWETYGDTTYPEHVLRYYK
;
A
#
# COMPACT_ATOMS: atom_id res chain seq x y z
N MET A 1 8.97 17.83 -35.06
CA MET A 1 9.04 16.55 -34.31
C MET A 1 10.22 15.76 -34.84
N ASN A 2 11.23 15.47 -34.02
CA ASN A 2 12.56 15.03 -34.44
C ASN A 2 12.56 13.55 -34.85
N LYS A 3 13.14 13.20 -36.01
CA LYS A 3 13.23 11.83 -36.57
C LYS A 3 13.83 10.81 -35.59
N GLN A 4 14.72 11.24 -34.68
CA GLN A 4 15.28 10.38 -33.63
C GLN A 4 14.25 9.94 -32.57
N LYS A 5 13.27 10.80 -32.24
CA LYS A 5 12.22 10.49 -31.29
C LYS A 5 11.23 9.46 -31.86
N ILE A 6 11.00 9.52 -33.18
CA ILE A 6 10.10 8.55 -33.86
C ILE A 6 10.76 7.18 -33.96
N MET A 7 12.08 7.11 -34.22
CA MET A 7 12.80 5.83 -34.26
C MET A 7 12.98 5.19 -32.89
N ALA A 8 13.14 5.98 -31.83
CA ALA A 8 13.20 5.46 -30.44
C ALA A 8 11.87 4.85 -29.98
N ASN A 9 10.74 5.49 -30.33
CA ASN A 9 9.42 4.94 -30.03
C ASN A 9 9.15 3.65 -30.83
N ARG A 10 9.48 3.59 -32.12
CA ARG A 10 9.33 2.37 -32.93
C ARG A 10 10.15 1.19 -32.40
N ARG A 11 11.36 1.42 -31.89
CA ARG A 11 12.18 0.36 -31.27
C ARG A 11 11.57 -0.14 -29.96
N ARG A 12 10.97 0.75 -29.17
CA ARG A 12 10.29 0.39 -27.92
C ARG A 12 9.04 -0.46 -28.18
N ASP A 13 8.25 -0.08 -29.19
CA ASP A 13 7.02 -0.80 -29.56
C ASP A 13 7.35 -2.20 -30.14
N ILE A 14 8.44 -2.32 -30.90
CA ILE A 14 8.89 -3.62 -31.43
C ILE A 14 9.39 -4.53 -30.30
N ILE A 15 10.08 -4.00 -29.28
CA ILE A 15 10.54 -4.79 -28.12
C ILE A 15 9.35 -5.29 -27.30
N ILE A 16 8.32 -4.48 -27.13
CA ILE A 16 7.09 -4.87 -26.41
C ILE A 16 6.34 -5.98 -27.18
N ILE A 17 6.21 -5.86 -28.50
CA ILE A 17 5.52 -6.87 -29.35
C ILE A 17 6.29 -8.19 -29.36
N VAL A 18 7.62 -8.17 -29.43
CA VAL A 18 8.44 -9.40 -29.39
C VAL A 18 8.40 -10.04 -28.00
N GLY A 19 8.38 -9.24 -26.94
CA GLY A 19 8.24 -9.75 -25.57
C GLY A 19 6.90 -10.46 -25.34
N CYS A 20 5.79 -9.90 -25.82
CA CYS A 20 4.45 -10.49 -25.69
C CYS A 20 4.29 -11.77 -26.53
N THR A 21 4.89 -11.84 -27.72
CA THR A 21 4.82 -13.04 -28.58
C THR A 21 5.65 -14.20 -28.02
N ILE A 22 6.79 -13.94 -27.41
CA ILE A 22 7.62 -15.00 -26.76
C ILE A 22 6.89 -15.57 -25.54
N LEU A 23 6.23 -14.73 -24.72
CA LEU A 23 5.42 -15.19 -23.59
C LEU A 23 4.21 -16.02 -24.03
N ALA A 24 3.54 -15.66 -25.13
CA ALA A 24 2.43 -16.43 -25.69
C ALA A 24 2.88 -17.78 -26.24
N LEU A 25 4.05 -17.89 -26.86
CA LEU A 25 4.60 -19.13 -27.40
C LEU A 25 5.07 -20.08 -26.28
N ILE A 26 5.64 -19.55 -25.18
CA ILE A 26 6.02 -20.36 -24.02
C ILE A 26 4.78 -20.88 -23.28
N GLY A 27 3.73 -20.06 -23.12
CA GLY A 27 2.46 -20.47 -22.54
C GLY A 27 1.71 -21.52 -23.37
N GLY A 28 1.72 -21.40 -24.70
CA GLY A 28 1.09 -22.34 -25.62
C GLY A 28 1.79 -23.72 -25.69
N TYR A 29 3.11 -23.74 -25.56
CA TYR A 29 3.88 -24.99 -25.63
C TYR A 29 3.78 -25.83 -24.34
N GLY A 30 3.55 -25.20 -23.20
CA GLY A 30 3.37 -25.86 -21.91
C GLY A 30 2.03 -26.59 -21.81
N TRP A 31 0.97 -26.07 -22.47
CA TRP A 31 -0.37 -26.63 -22.37
C TRP A 31 -0.53 -27.94 -23.16
N SER A 32 0.27 -28.15 -24.21
CA SER A 32 0.19 -29.37 -25.06
C SER A 32 0.92 -30.59 -24.49
N ARG A 33 1.68 -30.46 -23.41
CA ARG A 33 2.48 -31.55 -22.84
C ARG A 33 2.12 -32.00 -21.41
N GLY A 34 0.96 -31.62 -20.90
CA GLY A 34 0.47 -32.13 -19.59
C GLY A 34 1.40 -31.88 -18.42
N PHE A 35 2.14 -30.78 -18.41
CA PHE A 35 2.81 -30.29 -17.22
C PHE A 35 1.73 -29.84 -16.24
N GLY A 36 1.51 -30.66 -15.21
CA GLY A 36 0.61 -30.37 -14.10
C GLY A 36 0.86 -28.97 -13.54
N ASN A 37 -0.22 -28.35 -13.13
CA ASN A 37 -0.36 -27.02 -12.56
C ASN A 37 0.91 -26.46 -11.91
N PHE A 38 1.79 -25.90 -12.72
CA PHE A 38 2.92 -25.13 -12.27
C PHE A 38 2.38 -23.72 -12.00
N THR A 39 1.76 -23.53 -10.86
CA THR A 39 1.26 -22.23 -10.38
C THR A 39 2.45 -21.35 -9.95
N TRP A 40 3.20 -20.86 -10.93
CA TRP A 40 4.23 -19.83 -10.71
C TRP A 40 3.60 -18.44 -10.43
N PHE A 41 2.31 -18.26 -10.68
CA PHE A 41 1.61 -17.04 -10.35
C PHE A 41 1.08 -17.17 -8.92
N ARG A 42 1.80 -16.61 -7.96
CA ARG A 42 1.17 -16.28 -6.67
C ARG A 42 0.00 -15.36 -6.98
N ASN A 43 -1.22 -15.83 -6.70
CA ASN A 43 -2.40 -14.98 -6.75
C ASN A 43 -2.33 -14.07 -5.52
N PHE A 44 -1.90 -12.83 -5.72
CA PHE A 44 -1.85 -11.82 -4.67
C PHE A 44 -3.21 -11.12 -4.47
N ASP A 45 -4.17 -11.38 -5.35
CA ASP A 45 -5.47 -10.67 -5.35
C ASP A 45 -6.50 -11.29 -4.41
N THR A 46 -6.21 -12.47 -3.82
CA THR A 46 -7.12 -13.08 -2.84
C THR A 46 -6.99 -12.34 -1.52
N PRO A 47 -8.02 -11.59 -1.09
CA PRO A 47 -8.01 -10.92 0.19
C PRO A 47 -8.04 -11.95 1.32
N GLY A 48 -7.37 -11.62 2.42
CA GLY A 48 -7.53 -12.32 3.68
C GLY A 48 -8.81 -11.88 4.40
N THR A 49 -8.85 -12.09 5.71
CA THR A 49 -9.94 -11.65 6.59
C THR A 49 -9.41 -10.74 7.68
N ALA A 50 -10.19 -9.74 8.06
CA ALA A 50 -9.91 -8.93 9.24
C ALA A 50 -10.59 -9.52 10.49
N SER A 51 -9.91 -9.37 11.64
CA SER A 51 -10.47 -9.67 12.96
C SER A 51 -10.43 -8.39 13.77
N VAL A 52 -11.51 -7.63 13.70
CA VAL A 52 -11.61 -6.26 14.20
C VAL A 52 -12.87 -6.09 15.05
N ASP A 53 -12.95 -4.98 15.79
CA ASP A 53 -14.08 -4.65 16.65
C ASP A 53 -15.30 -4.19 15.84
N ASP A 54 -16.51 -4.33 16.42
CA ASP A 54 -17.76 -3.89 15.78
C ASP A 54 -17.75 -2.40 15.43
N ALA A 55 -17.01 -1.57 16.16
CA ALA A 55 -16.87 -0.15 15.87
C ALA A 55 -16.22 0.09 14.50
N VAL A 56 -15.22 -0.71 14.12
CA VAL A 56 -14.62 -0.68 12.78
C VAL A 56 -15.59 -1.20 11.73
N LEU A 57 -16.27 -2.33 12.01
CA LEU A 57 -17.24 -2.93 11.08
C LEU A 57 -18.42 -2.00 10.75
N ASN A 58 -18.78 -1.08 11.64
CA ASN A 58 -19.79 -0.06 11.36
C ASN A 58 -19.39 0.88 10.20
N TYR A 59 -18.10 1.00 9.90
CA TYR A 59 -17.58 1.79 8.78
C TYR A 59 -17.37 0.98 7.50
N GLU A 60 -17.60 -0.35 7.50
CA GLU A 60 -17.40 -1.20 6.32
C GLU A 60 -18.03 -0.64 5.02
N PRO A 61 -19.29 -0.11 5.03
CA PRO A 61 -19.87 0.46 3.82
C PRO A 61 -19.09 1.65 3.23
N LEU A 62 -18.56 2.54 4.10
CA LEU A 62 -17.72 3.66 3.67
C LEU A 62 -16.34 3.19 3.21
N ILE A 63 -15.75 2.23 3.92
CA ILE A 63 -14.48 1.61 3.53
C ILE A 63 -14.60 0.98 2.13
N GLN A 64 -15.66 0.20 1.87
CA GLN A 64 -15.92 -0.40 0.56
C GLN A 64 -16.12 0.66 -0.54
N GLN A 65 -16.86 1.75 -0.24
CA GLN A 65 -17.09 2.85 -1.17
C GLN A 65 -15.77 3.48 -1.60
N TYR A 66 -14.95 3.92 -0.65
CA TYR A 66 -13.70 4.63 -0.95
C TYR A 66 -12.60 3.69 -1.45
N ALA A 67 -12.54 2.44 -1.00
CA ALA A 67 -11.65 1.44 -1.57
C ALA A 67 -11.93 1.21 -3.07
N LYS A 68 -13.21 1.21 -3.47
CA LYS A 68 -13.61 1.14 -4.87
C LYS A 68 -13.26 2.41 -5.63
N GLU A 69 -13.47 3.59 -5.04
CA GLU A 69 -13.13 4.87 -5.66
C GLU A 69 -11.64 4.95 -6.02
N TYR A 70 -10.78 4.46 -5.13
CA TYR A 70 -9.32 4.47 -5.33
C TYR A 70 -8.76 3.17 -5.92
N GLY A 71 -9.61 2.22 -6.34
CA GLY A 71 -9.20 1.00 -7.06
C GLY A 71 -8.46 -0.02 -6.21
N ILE A 72 -8.74 -0.06 -4.91
CA ILE A 72 -8.12 -0.97 -3.94
C ILE A 72 -9.14 -1.83 -3.18
N GLU A 73 -10.24 -2.25 -3.84
CA GLU A 73 -11.32 -3.02 -3.22
C GLU A 73 -10.86 -4.32 -2.58
N SER A 74 -9.85 -4.97 -3.16
CA SER A 74 -9.28 -6.21 -2.61
C SER A 74 -8.59 -6.01 -1.26
N TYR A 75 -8.30 -4.76 -0.88
CA TYR A 75 -7.65 -4.42 0.39
C TYR A 75 -8.61 -4.04 1.51
N VAL A 76 -9.94 -4.14 1.32
CA VAL A 76 -10.93 -3.81 2.37
C VAL A 76 -10.58 -4.45 3.72
N PRO A 77 -10.27 -5.75 3.84
CA PRO A 77 -9.89 -6.31 5.13
C PRO A 77 -8.56 -5.76 5.70
N VAL A 78 -7.64 -5.31 4.85
CA VAL A 78 -6.40 -4.64 5.30
C VAL A 78 -6.71 -3.25 5.83
N ILE A 79 -7.62 -2.51 5.18
CA ILE A 79 -8.05 -1.17 5.61
C ILE A 79 -8.79 -1.25 6.95
N GLU A 80 -9.63 -2.26 7.16
CA GLU A 80 -10.26 -2.53 8.45
C GLU A 80 -9.22 -2.78 9.54
N ALA A 81 -8.21 -3.62 9.26
CA ALA A 81 -7.10 -3.89 10.17
C ALA A 81 -6.26 -2.62 10.46
N LEU A 82 -6.07 -1.76 9.47
CA LEU A 82 -5.41 -0.48 9.61
C LEU A 82 -6.22 0.45 10.53
N MET A 83 -7.52 0.64 10.29
CA MET A 83 -8.40 1.44 11.16
C MET A 83 -8.43 0.87 12.59
N GLN A 84 -8.46 -0.45 12.75
CA GLN A 84 -8.37 -1.10 14.05
C GLN A 84 -7.10 -0.70 14.79
N GLN A 85 -5.95 -0.65 14.09
CA GLN A 85 -4.68 -0.23 14.67
C GLN A 85 -4.66 1.25 15.01
N GLU A 86 -5.21 2.13 14.15
CA GLU A 86 -5.16 3.58 14.34
C GLU A 86 -6.06 4.07 15.46
N SER A 87 -7.29 3.56 15.53
CA SER A 87 -8.30 4.12 16.45
C SER A 87 -9.24 3.10 17.06
N SER A 88 -9.22 1.84 16.62
CA SER A 88 -10.27 0.84 16.89
C SER A 88 -11.65 1.32 16.43
N GLY A 89 -11.73 2.17 15.41
CA GLY A 89 -12.97 2.77 14.92
C GLY A 89 -13.58 3.82 15.86
N LEU A 90 -12.78 4.38 16.78
CA LEU A 90 -13.26 5.34 17.78
C LEU A 90 -12.74 6.75 17.50
N GLY A 91 -13.53 7.76 17.93
CA GLY A 91 -13.21 9.17 17.67
C GLY A 91 -13.66 9.63 16.29
N ALA A 92 -13.17 10.79 15.86
CA ALA A 92 -13.54 11.40 14.58
C ALA A 92 -12.46 11.17 13.51
N ASP A 93 -11.18 11.29 13.84
CA ASP A 93 -10.09 10.95 12.93
C ASP A 93 -9.76 9.44 13.02
N VAL A 94 -10.69 8.61 12.51
CA VAL A 94 -10.64 7.14 12.66
C VAL A 94 -9.48 6.49 11.92
N MET A 95 -8.91 7.17 10.90
CA MET A 95 -7.75 6.71 10.15
C MET A 95 -6.45 7.39 10.58
N GLN A 96 -6.51 8.31 11.58
CA GLN A 96 -5.37 9.09 12.10
C GLN A 96 -4.54 9.74 10.98
N CYS A 97 -5.23 10.35 10.02
CA CYS A 97 -4.62 10.89 8.81
C CYS A 97 -4.66 12.43 8.72
N SER A 98 -4.87 13.12 9.83
CA SER A 98 -4.91 14.59 9.88
C SER A 98 -3.65 15.24 9.31
N GLU A 99 -2.47 14.61 9.48
CA GLU A 99 -1.19 15.16 9.05
C GLU A 99 -0.82 14.78 7.60
N CYS A 100 -1.64 13.98 6.91
CA CYS A 100 -1.37 13.60 5.53
C CYS A 100 -1.69 14.74 4.56
N TYR A 101 -1.01 14.78 3.43
CA TYR A 101 -1.17 15.87 2.45
C TYR A 101 -2.53 15.88 1.71
N TYR A 102 -3.33 14.82 1.83
CA TYR A 102 -4.71 14.80 1.33
C TYR A 102 -5.71 15.49 2.26
N ASN A 103 -5.33 15.75 3.52
CA ASN A 103 -6.12 16.62 4.39
C ASN A 103 -5.92 18.08 3.96
N THR A 104 -6.85 18.57 3.16
CA THR A 104 -6.85 19.96 2.66
C THR A 104 -7.93 20.82 3.29
N GLU A 105 -8.82 20.24 4.11
CA GLU A 105 -9.97 20.93 4.70
C GLU A 105 -9.76 21.32 6.17
N TYR A 106 -8.91 20.57 6.88
CA TYR A 106 -8.68 20.78 8.31
C TYR A 106 -7.20 21.03 8.60
N ASP A 107 -6.91 21.46 9.83
CA ASP A 107 -5.53 21.67 10.27
C ASP A 107 -4.72 20.37 10.20
N GLN A 108 -3.44 20.46 9.81
CA GLN A 108 -2.54 19.32 9.76
C GLN A 108 -1.87 19.11 11.13
N THR A 109 -2.69 18.92 12.15
CA THR A 109 -2.26 18.54 13.50
C THR A 109 -2.94 17.24 13.93
N PRO A 110 -2.29 16.41 14.74
CA PRO A 110 -2.85 15.11 15.13
C PRO A 110 -4.29 15.20 15.64
N GLY A 111 -5.20 14.40 15.07
CA GLY A 111 -6.60 14.29 15.49
C GLY A 111 -7.47 15.50 15.13
N SER A 112 -7.04 16.39 14.23
CA SER A 112 -7.79 17.62 13.87
C SER A 112 -8.98 17.37 12.95
N ILE A 113 -9.10 16.22 12.29
CA ILE A 113 -10.25 15.89 11.44
C ILE A 113 -11.46 15.58 12.33
N PRO A 114 -12.56 16.37 12.28
CA PRO A 114 -13.73 16.16 13.11
C PRO A 114 -14.81 15.29 12.45
N ASP A 115 -14.57 14.82 11.21
CA ASP A 115 -15.51 14.08 10.38
C ASP A 115 -14.94 12.68 10.05
N PRO A 116 -15.54 11.60 10.59
CA PRO A 116 -15.08 10.24 10.33
C PRO A 116 -15.13 9.84 8.85
N GLU A 117 -16.12 10.30 8.08
CA GLU A 117 -16.20 9.99 6.65
C GLU A 117 -15.05 10.63 5.89
N TYR A 118 -14.72 11.89 6.16
CA TYR A 118 -13.58 12.58 5.58
C TYR A 118 -12.26 11.92 5.99
N SER A 119 -12.12 11.48 7.24
CA SER A 119 -10.95 10.71 7.70
C SER A 119 -10.80 9.41 6.91
N ILE A 120 -11.91 8.67 6.70
CA ILE A 120 -11.90 7.42 5.93
C ILE A 120 -11.50 7.67 4.47
N GLN A 121 -12.12 8.66 3.81
CA GLN A 121 -11.78 9.02 2.44
C GLN A 121 -10.30 9.38 2.30
N THR A 122 -9.82 10.27 3.15
CA THR A 122 -8.45 10.78 3.14
C THR A 122 -7.43 9.68 3.45
N GLY A 123 -7.70 8.87 4.48
CA GLY A 123 -6.81 7.78 4.88
C GLY A 123 -6.73 6.66 3.86
N ILE A 124 -7.85 6.30 3.20
CA ILE A 124 -7.86 5.28 2.14
C ILE A 124 -7.12 5.80 0.90
N HIS A 125 -7.31 7.06 0.52
CA HIS A 125 -6.56 7.67 -0.58
C HIS A 125 -5.04 7.62 -0.30
N TYR A 126 -4.64 8.03 0.91
CA TYR A 126 -3.24 8.00 1.31
C TYR A 126 -2.65 6.57 1.32
N PHE A 127 -3.44 5.58 1.76
CA PHE A 127 -3.03 4.18 1.73
C PHE A 127 -2.92 3.62 0.30
N ALA A 128 -3.81 4.03 -0.62
CA ALA A 128 -3.73 3.66 -2.02
C ALA A 128 -2.40 4.10 -2.65
N ASP A 129 -1.95 5.33 -2.37
CA ASP A 129 -0.65 5.81 -2.82
C ASP A 129 0.51 5.02 -2.18
N CYS A 130 0.41 4.68 -0.89
CA CYS A 130 1.42 3.84 -0.25
C CYS A 130 1.55 2.46 -0.94
N LEU A 131 0.42 1.86 -1.35
CA LEU A 131 0.40 0.58 -2.07
C LEU A 131 1.05 0.72 -3.47
N GLU A 132 0.74 1.80 -4.19
CA GLU A 132 1.32 2.10 -5.51
C GLU A 132 2.83 2.31 -5.40
N LEU A 133 3.29 3.19 -4.51
CA LEU A 133 4.71 3.48 -4.28
C LEU A 133 5.50 2.25 -3.84
N ALA A 134 4.91 1.40 -3.00
CA ALA A 134 5.51 0.13 -2.60
C ALA A 134 5.55 -0.90 -3.75
N GLY A 135 4.79 -0.70 -4.82
CA GLY A 135 4.59 -1.66 -5.91
C GLY A 135 3.90 -2.93 -5.44
N CYS A 136 2.92 -2.80 -4.53
CA CYS A 136 2.14 -3.90 -3.99
C CYS A 136 1.17 -4.43 -5.05
N LYS A 137 1.20 -5.75 -5.30
CA LYS A 137 0.43 -6.37 -6.38
C LYS A 137 -0.92 -6.93 -5.95
N GLY A 138 -1.21 -6.90 -4.66
CA GLY A 138 -2.43 -7.42 -4.07
C GLY A 138 -2.23 -7.67 -2.58
N PRO A 139 -3.31 -7.89 -1.81
CA PRO A 139 -3.25 -8.03 -0.35
C PRO A 139 -2.43 -9.26 0.11
N GLY A 140 -2.20 -10.24 -0.76
CA GLY A 140 -1.33 -11.38 -0.51
C GLY A 140 0.17 -11.11 -0.76
N ASP A 141 0.56 -9.95 -1.30
CA ASP A 141 1.97 -9.53 -1.43
C ASP A 141 2.48 -8.96 -0.11
N ILE A 142 2.53 -9.81 0.90
CA ILE A 142 2.85 -9.43 2.29
C ILE A 142 4.14 -8.63 2.41
N ARG A 143 5.14 -8.93 1.58
CA ARG A 143 6.42 -8.19 1.60
C ARG A 143 6.24 -6.73 1.20
N ARG A 144 5.48 -6.47 0.15
CA ARG A 144 5.20 -5.10 -0.33
C ARG A 144 4.13 -4.43 0.51
N LEU A 145 3.16 -5.20 1.01
CA LEU A 145 2.15 -4.70 1.93
C LEU A 145 2.79 -4.15 3.23
N ARG A 146 3.76 -4.85 3.81
CA ARG A 146 4.51 -4.34 4.96
C ARG A 146 5.21 -3.01 4.68
N LEU A 147 5.79 -2.87 3.48
CA LEU A 147 6.42 -1.62 3.07
C LEU A 147 5.40 -0.48 2.95
N ALA A 148 4.23 -0.75 2.35
CA ALA A 148 3.15 0.23 2.24
C ALA A 148 2.61 0.65 3.61
N LEU A 149 2.37 -0.30 4.50
CA LEU A 149 1.92 -0.04 5.87
C LEU A 149 2.94 0.81 6.65
N GLN A 150 4.24 0.48 6.57
CA GLN A 150 5.25 1.31 7.21
C GLN A 150 5.32 2.71 6.61
N GLY A 151 5.08 2.83 5.30
CA GLY A 151 4.98 4.13 4.62
C GLY A 151 3.76 4.94 5.05
N TYR A 152 2.66 4.28 5.39
CA TYR A 152 1.50 4.94 5.97
C TYR A 152 1.83 5.62 7.30
N ASN A 153 2.56 4.93 8.17
CA ASN A 153 2.95 5.45 9.49
C ASN A 153 4.11 6.47 9.43
N PHE A 154 5.10 6.25 8.56
CA PHE A 154 6.31 7.09 8.49
C PHE A 154 6.26 8.19 7.43
N GLY A 155 5.28 8.15 6.55
CA GLY A 155 5.24 8.99 5.36
C GLY A 155 5.86 8.34 4.13
N HIS A 156 5.44 8.79 2.95
CA HIS A 156 5.81 8.24 1.64
C HIS A 156 7.33 8.20 1.39
N ASN A 157 8.08 9.17 1.92
CA ASN A 157 9.54 9.24 1.76
C ASN A 157 10.26 7.99 2.29
N TYR A 158 9.70 7.33 3.31
CA TYR A 158 10.23 6.08 3.81
C TYR A 158 10.22 4.98 2.75
N ILE A 159 9.16 4.87 1.95
CA ILE A 159 9.00 3.81 0.96
C ILE A 159 10.14 3.83 -0.04
N GLU A 160 10.40 4.99 -0.65
CA GLU A 160 11.47 5.16 -1.62
C GLU A 160 12.85 4.93 -0.99
N TRP A 161 13.06 5.47 0.22
CA TRP A 161 14.31 5.31 0.96
C TRP A 161 14.59 3.83 1.29
N ALA A 162 13.59 3.09 1.80
CA ALA A 162 13.72 1.68 2.15
C ALA A 162 13.95 0.79 0.91
N ILE A 163 13.30 1.10 -0.21
CA ILE A 163 13.54 0.40 -1.48
C ILE A 163 14.98 0.58 -1.93
N LYS A 164 15.50 1.82 -1.92
CA LYS A 164 16.87 2.13 -2.33
C LYS A 164 17.91 1.48 -1.43
N ARG A 165 17.63 1.43 -0.14
CA ARG A 165 18.55 0.90 0.87
C ARG A 165 18.61 -0.62 0.88
N ASP A 166 17.44 -1.27 1.02
CA ASP A 166 17.35 -2.71 1.32
C ASP A 166 16.33 -3.46 0.43
N GLY A 167 15.76 -2.80 -0.58
CA GLY A 167 14.75 -3.37 -1.49
C GLY A 167 13.35 -3.48 -0.89
N GLY A 168 13.11 -2.93 0.31
CA GLY A 168 11.82 -2.93 0.98
C GLY A 168 11.93 -2.76 2.49
N TYR A 169 10.82 -3.02 3.20
CA TYR A 169 10.75 -2.93 4.66
C TYR A 169 11.59 -4.02 5.35
N THR A 170 12.30 -3.60 6.39
CA THR A 170 12.85 -4.44 7.46
C THR A 170 12.76 -3.64 8.77
N GLU A 171 12.63 -4.32 9.91
CA GLU A 171 12.64 -3.64 11.22
C GLU A 171 13.92 -2.81 11.42
N ALA A 172 15.06 -3.32 10.93
CA ALA A 172 16.34 -2.62 11.05
C ALA A 172 16.37 -1.31 10.26
N ASN A 173 15.77 -1.28 9.04
CA ASN A 173 15.73 -0.03 8.29
C ASN A 173 14.63 0.93 8.78
N ALA A 174 13.53 0.41 9.29
CA ALA A 174 12.52 1.23 9.96
C ALA A 174 13.13 1.94 11.20
N GLN A 175 13.88 1.20 12.02
CA GLN A 175 14.60 1.80 13.15
C GLN A 175 15.60 2.87 12.68
N ALA A 176 16.40 2.58 11.66
CA ALA A 176 17.38 3.53 11.14
C ALA A 176 16.74 4.79 10.56
N PHE A 177 15.58 4.66 9.90
CA PHE A 177 14.81 5.81 9.40
C PHE A 177 14.21 6.63 10.54
N SER A 178 13.63 5.97 11.55
CA SER A 178 13.10 6.64 12.74
C SER A 178 14.20 7.44 13.47
N ASP A 179 15.38 6.85 13.66
CA ASP A 179 16.51 7.53 14.30
C ASP A 179 17.00 8.74 13.48
N MET A 180 17.09 8.60 12.17
CA MET A 180 17.44 9.70 11.27
C MET A 180 16.42 10.84 11.34
N MET A 181 15.12 10.53 11.34
CA MET A 181 14.08 11.54 11.42
C MET A 181 14.02 12.23 12.79
N LYS A 182 14.24 11.49 13.87
CA LYS A 182 14.38 12.08 15.23
C LYS A 182 15.51 13.11 15.28
N GLU A 183 16.67 12.76 14.70
CA GLU A 183 17.80 13.67 14.66
C GLU A 183 17.51 14.93 13.83
N GLN A 184 16.90 14.76 12.64
CA GLN A 184 16.57 15.87 11.74
C GLN A 184 15.52 16.83 12.32
N LEU A 185 14.52 16.30 13.03
CA LEU A 185 13.40 17.08 13.56
C LEU A 185 13.61 17.54 15.00
N GLY A 186 14.60 17.00 15.68
CA GLY A 186 14.81 17.26 17.12
C GLY A 186 13.72 16.62 17.98
N TRP A 187 13.14 15.49 17.56
CA TRP A 187 12.06 14.81 18.26
C TRP A 187 12.59 13.63 19.09
N GLU A 188 11.92 13.34 20.21
CA GLU A 188 12.25 12.17 21.04
C GLU A 188 11.81 10.87 20.42
N THR A 189 10.67 10.88 19.70
CA THR A 189 10.08 9.71 19.03
C THR A 189 9.69 10.06 17.60
N TYR A 190 9.69 9.06 16.70
CA TYR A 190 9.20 9.20 15.34
C TYR A 190 8.58 7.88 14.90
N GLY A 191 7.25 7.85 14.81
CA GLY A 191 6.44 6.74 14.37
C GLY A 191 6.67 5.42 15.12
N ASP A 192 6.14 4.34 14.56
CA ASP A 192 6.26 2.96 15.08
C ASP A 192 7.07 2.11 14.10
N THR A 193 8.25 1.65 14.52
CA THR A 193 9.18 0.88 13.68
C THR A 193 8.70 -0.54 13.36
N THR A 194 7.68 -1.02 14.06
CA THR A 194 7.05 -2.33 13.92
C THR A 194 5.56 -2.23 13.51
N TYR A 195 5.17 -1.08 12.97
CA TYR A 195 3.79 -0.79 12.59
C TYR A 195 3.15 -1.86 11.68
N PRO A 196 3.83 -2.42 10.66
CA PRO A 196 3.24 -3.47 9.84
C PRO A 196 2.81 -4.70 10.64
N GLU A 197 3.57 -5.11 11.64
CA GLU A 197 3.26 -6.24 12.51
C GLU A 197 2.04 -5.93 13.39
N HIS A 198 1.92 -4.68 13.84
CA HIS A 198 0.79 -4.23 14.65
C HIS A 198 -0.52 -4.21 13.85
N VAL A 199 -0.50 -3.81 12.58
CA VAL A 199 -1.67 -3.89 11.70
C VAL A 199 -1.98 -5.34 11.32
N LEU A 200 -0.96 -6.09 10.86
CA LEU A 200 -1.15 -7.43 10.32
C LEU A 200 -1.55 -8.48 11.37
N ARG A 201 -1.47 -8.18 12.66
CA ARG A 201 -2.05 -9.07 13.71
C ARG A 201 -3.57 -9.18 13.60
N TYR A 202 -4.22 -8.20 13.00
CA TYR A 202 -5.67 -8.17 12.75
C TYR A 202 -6.05 -8.70 11.36
N TYR A 203 -5.08 -9.01 10.49
CA TYR A 203 -5.28 -9.48 9.12
C TYR A 203 -4.71 -10.89 8.93
N LYS A 204 -5.51 -11.83 8.37
CA LYS A 204 -5.13 -13.23 8.16
C LYS A 204 -5.47 -13.72 6.76
#